data_6c81c5687486062bc53e13e2e5781342
#
_entry.id   6c81c5687486062bc53e13e2e5781342
#
_cell.length_a   1.000
_cell.length_b   1.000
_cell.length_c   1.000
_cell.angle_alpha   90.00
_cell.angle_beta   90.00
_cell.angle_gamma   90.00
#
_symmetry.space_group_name_H-M   'P 1'
#
loop_
_entity.id
_entity.type
_entity.pdbx_description
1 polymer ?
#
loop_
_entity_poly.entity_id
_entity_poly.type
_entity_poly.pdbx_seq_one_letter_code
_entity_poly.pdbx_strand_id
1 'polypeptide(L)'
;MCLVVLFIGSVSAFALTAEQKVKYANIPGLQHLKRMKPNGDFEYALKMATLAPDGVGWAALIKELATPGVVKATNGLINLDWYWGGTMGDDYDILAKLRNGQLQGGAFSGQGVIVACPEMAIMELPFLFNDYDEVEYVYSKLRPRIGQWFEKRGYHLTMLTEQDFDQIYSTKFPVKMLDDFKRSRFVTWYGPLEEKTLKNLTTNPLPIRVSEISSSLRTGVADAFIGPALWAVGTQMYTVMKYINPVRIRYSPAAGMIGISTWKLIPKECQKAIDEYVFSVERTYRQKVREGNEKCVKAMYKYGMKEVKMTPAEIEILKKSVMPLWDEFAAKGYYSKAELEEVKGYLAEFRGKHKK
;
A
#
# COMPACT_ATOMS: atom_id res chain seq x y z
N MET A 1 49.39 -16.51 16.73
CA MET A 1 49.00 -16.96 15.38
C MET A 1 47.54 -17.40 15.49
N CYS A 2 46.62 -16.44 15.36
CA CYS A 2 45.18 -16.70 15.41
C CYS A 2 44.70 -16.93 14.01
N LEU A 3 44.21 -18.14 13.76
CA LEU A 3 43.55 -18.50 12.51
C LEU A 3 42.15 -17.88 12.52
N VAL A 4 41.94 -16.84 11.71
CA VAL A 4 40.60 -16.30 11.42
C VAL A 4 40.01 -17.23 10.34
N VAL A 5 39.11 -18.11 10.75
CA VAL A 5 38.29 -18.89 9.81
C VAL A 5 37.20 -17.96 9.30
N LEU A 6 37.40 -17.43 8.10
CA LEU A 6 36.36 -16.77 7.33
C LEU A 6 35.31 -17.82 6.94
N PHE A 7 34.18 -17.84 7.66
CA PHE A 7 32.96 -18.49 7.17
C PHE A 7 32.46 -17.70 5.95
N ILE A 8 32.93 -18.05 4.76
CA ILE A 8 32.25 -17.70 3.52
C ILE A 8 31.00 -18.57 3.47
N GLY A 9 29.91 -18.08 4.06
CA GLY A 9 28.60 -18.65 3.86
C GLY A 9 28.29 -18.57 2.38
N SER A 10 28.40 -19.69 1.67
CA SER A 10 27.88 -19.84 0.31
C SER A 10 26.40 -19.50 0.36
N VAL A 11 26.03 -18.33 -0.16
CA VAL A 11 24.67 -18.07 -0.62
C VAL A 11 24.43 -19.15 -1.67
N SER A 12 23.76 -20.23 -1.30
CA SER A 12 23.30 -21.24 -2.27
C SER A 12 22.37 -20.48 -3.20
N ALA A 13 22.92 -20.09 -4.34
CA ALA A 13 22.13 -19.49 -5.41
C ALA A 13 21.06 -20.53 -5.76
N PHE A 14 19.78 -20.18 -5.56
CA PHE A 14 18.67 -21.02 -5.99
C PHE A 14 18.85 -21.27 -7.48
N ALA A 15 19.12 -22.52 -7.85
CA ALA A 15 19.42 -22.92 -9.21
C ALA A 15 18.28 -23.78 -9.74
N LEU A 16 17.94 -23.58 -11.00
CA LEU A 16 17.00 -24.43 -11.72
C LEU A 16 17.58 -25.83 -11.86
N THR A 17 16.76 -26.86 -11.65
CA THR A 17 17.15 -28.25 -11.97
C THR A 17 17.31 -28.38 -13.48
N ALA A 18 18.05 -29.44 -13.93
CA ALA A 18 18.20 -29.71 -15.35
C ALA A 18 16.85 -29.86 -16.07
N GLU A 19 15.89 -30.53 -15.45
CA GLU A 19 14.52 -30.65 -15.95
C GLU A 19 13.82 -29.31 -16.07
N GLN A 20 13.91 -28.45 -15.04
CA GLN A 20 13.34 -27.08 -15.05
C GLN A 20 13.97 -26.21 -16.14
N LYS A 21 15.29 -26.35 -16.38
CA LYS A 21 15.98 -25.62 -17.46
C LYS A 21 15.40 -25.95 -18.82
N VAL A 22 15.17 -27.25 -19.09
CA VAL A 22 14.55 -27.70 -20.34
C VAL A 22 13.08 -27.22 -20.41
N LYS A 23 12.30 -27.50 -19.37
CA LYS A 23 10.85 -27.21 -19.30
C LYS A 23 10.55 -25.73 -19.47
N TYR A 24 11.34 -24.85 -18.87
CA TYR A 24 11.09 -23.40 -18.83
C TYR A 24 12.02 -22.57 -19.72
N ALA A 25 12.83 -23.22 -20.55
CA ALA A 25 13.72 -22.50 -21.47
C ALA A 25 13.00 -21.51 -22.37
N ASN A 26 11.74 -21.80 -22.69
CA ASN A 26 10.91 -20.96 -23.54
C ASN A 26 9.48 -20.92 -23.00
N ILE A 27 9.15 -19.88 -22.19
CA ILE A 27 7.77 -19.60 -21.80
C ILE A 27 7.21 -18.59 -22.81
N PRO A 28 6.25 -18.99 -23.67
CA PRO A 28 5.64 -18.08 -24.65
C PRO A 28 5.07 -16.84 -23.94
N GLY A 29 5.33 -15.66 -24.51
CA GLY A 29 4.89 -14.39 -23.94
C GLY A 29 5.80 -13.80 -22.86
N LEU A 30 6.71 -14.56 -22.24
CA LEU A 30 7.67 -14.04 -21.27
C LEU A 30 9.11 -13.91 -21.81
N GLN A 31 9.38 -14.28 -23.08
CA GLN A 31 10.75 -14.30 -23.62
C GLN A 31 11.46 -12.96 -23.53
N HIS A 32 10.76 -11.86 -23.71
CA HIS A 32 11.29 -10.49 -23.60
C HIS A 32 11.73 -10.10 -22.18
N LEU A 33 11.37 -10.91 -21.17
CA LEU A 33 11.74 -10.74 -19.75
C LEU A 33 12.85 -11.70 -19.33
N LYS A 34 13.27 -12.61 -20.25
CA LYS A 34 14.29 -13.61 -19.95
C LYS A 34 15.66 -12.97 -19.82
N ARG A 35 16.37 -13.28 -18.73
CA ARG A 35 17.78 -12.91 -18.50
C ARG A 35 18.64 -14.14 -18.24
N MET A 36 19.84 -14.15 -18.81
CA MET A 36 20.85 -15.14 -18.47
C MET A 36 21.61 -14.71 -17.22
N LYS A 37 21.86 -15.65 -16.32
CA LYS A 37 22.65 -15.46 -15.10
C LYS A 37 24.11 -15.83 -15.33
N PRO A 38 25.07 -15.30 -14.55
CA PRO A 38 26.51 -15.61 -14.70
C PRO A 38 26.83 -17.11 -14.55
N ASN A 39 26.02 -17.88 -13.82
CA ASN A 39 26.17 -19.31 -13.61
C ASN A 39 25.58 -20.17 -14.76
N GLY A 40 25.16 -19.55 -15.86
CA GLY A 40 24.54 -20.25 -17.00
C GLY A 40 23.03 -20.55 -16.82
N ASP A 41 22.44 -20.24 -15.69
CA ASP A 41 20.99 -20.30 -15.51
C ASP A 41 20.30 -19.12 -16.19
N PHE A 42 18.97 -19.11 -16.17
CA PHE A 42 18.16 -17.98 -16.62
C PHE A 42 17.05 -17.70 -15.61
N GLU A 43 16.48 -16.52 -15.73
CA GLU A 43 15.30 -16.09 -14.98
C GLU A 43 14.37 -15.27 -15.89
N TYR A 44 13.12 -15.13 -15.48
CA TYR A 44 12.17 -14.18 -16.03
C TYR A 44 11.99 -13.04 -15.03
N ALA A 45 12.52 -11.85 -15.38
CA ALA A 45 12.52 -10.67 -14.52
C ALA A 45 11.29 -9.83 -14.82
N LEU A 46 10.27 -9.93 -13.96
CA LEU A 46 9.05 -9.14 -14.08
C LEU A 46 9.35 -7.69 -13.70
N LYS A 47 9.02 -6.76 -14.59
CA LYS A 47 9.15 -5.31 -14.35
C LYS A 47 8.03 -4.85 -13.43
N MET A 48 8.39 -4.42 -12.23
CA MET A 48 7.50 -3.98 -11.17
C MET A 48 7.72 -2.50 -10.88
N ALA A 49 6.68 -1.75 -10.53
CA ALA A 49 6.82 -0.35 -10.17
C ALA A 49 6.07 0.00 -8.88
N THR A 50 6.51 1.05 -8.20
CA THR A 50 5.88 1.56 -6.99
C THR A 50 6.23 3.02 -6.73
N LEU A 51 5.36 3.72 -5.99
CA LEU A 51 5.62 5.06 -5.46
C LEU A 51 6.56 5.05 -4.24
N ALA A 52 6.76 3.89 -3.60
CA ALA A 52 7.60 3.79 -2.41
C ALA A 52 9.05 4.22 -2.72
N PRO A 53 9.62 5.19 -1.96
CA PRO A 53 11.00 5.62 -2.12
C PRO A 53 11.97 4.46 -1.88
N ASP A 54 13.02 4.37 -2.69
CA ASP A 54 13.99 3.29 -2.60
C ASP A 54 14.68 3.22 -1.23
N GLY A 55 14.83 2.02 -0.70
CA GLY A 55 15.59 1.73 0.52
C GLY A 55 14.91 2.10 1.83
N VAL A 56 13.70 2.66 1.84
CA VAL A 56 12.98 3.04 3.06
C VAL A 56 11.56 2.46 3.11
N GLY A 57 11.05 2.26 4.33
CA GLY A 57 9.67 1.83 4.55
C GLY A 57 9.29 0.59 3.75
N TRP A 58 8.23 0.71 2.95
CA TRP A 58 7.69 -0.38 2.14
C TRP A 58 8.71 -0.94 1.15
N ALA A 59 9.53 -0.09 0.52
CA ALA A 59 10.56 -0.53 -0.43
C ALA A 59 11.63 -1.38 0.25
N ALA A 60 12.04 -1.04 1.47
CA ALA A 60 12.96 -1.86 2.25
C ALA A 60 12.36 -3.24 2.54
N LEU A 61 11.08 -3.31 2.93
CA LEU A 61 10.38 -4.56 3.19
C LEU A 61 10.19 -5.42 1.93
N ILE A 62 9.93 -4.79 0.78
CA ILE A 62 9.87 -5.50 -0.50
C ILE A 62 11.22 -6.15 -0.80
N LYS A 63 12.34 -5.44 -0.58
CA LYS A 63 13.70 -5.95 -0.78
C LYS A 63 14.09 -7.02 0.25
N GLU A 64 13.61 -6.90 1.49
CA GLU A 64 13.93 -7.84 2.58
C GLU A 64 13.11 -9.14 2.47
N LEU A 65 11.82 -9.02 2.18
CA LEU A 65 10.87 -10.13 2.27
C LEU A 65 10.32 -10.55 0.91
N ALA A 66 9.64 -9.64 0.18
CA ALA A 66 8.82 -10.04 -0.95
C ALA A 66 9.67 -10.57 -2.12
N THR A 67 10.62 -9.79 -2.62
CA THR A 67 11.44 -10.20 -3.79
C THR A 67 12.28 -11.44 -3.53
N PRO A 68 13.09 -11.51 -2.44
CA PRO A 68 13.89 -12.71 -2.18
C PRO A 68 13.06 -13.97 -1.97
N GLY A 69 11.88 -13.81 -1.36
CA GLY A 69 10.98 -14.92 -1.14
C GLY A 69 10.35 -15.47 -2.42
N VAL A 70 9.92 -14.60 -3.33
CA VAL A 70 9.44 -15.01 -4.66
C VAL A 70 10.54 -15.71 -5.44
N VAL A 71 11.76 -15.18 -5.45
CA VAL A 71 12.91 -15.81 -6.08
C VAL A 71 13.16 -17.20 -5.50
N LYS A 72 13.17 -17.31 -4.17
CA LYS A 72 13.36 -18.59 -3.47
C LYS A 72 12.24 -19.58 -3.78
N ALA A 73 10.98 -19.17 -3.68
CA ALA A 73 9.82 -20.02 -3.90
C ALA A 73 9.77 -20.60 -5.33
N THR A 74 10.36 -19.90 -6.30
CA THR A 74 10.40 -20.31 -7.71
C THR A 74 11.75 -20.89 -8.16
N ASN A 75 12.62 -21.26 -7.22
CA ASN A 75 13.98 -21.74 -7.51
C ASN A 75 14.76 -20.79 -8.43
N GLY A 76 14.53 -19.50 -8.31
CA GLY A 76 15.17 -18.47 -9.11
C GLY A 76 14.65 -18.31 -10.53
N LEU A 77 13.52 -18.95 -10.89
CA LEU A 77 12.90 -18.82 -12.22
C LEU A 77 12.24 -17.46 -12.41
N ILE A 78 11.54 -16.96 -11.39
CA ILE A 78 10.86 -15.66 -11.42
C ILE A 78 11.60 -14.69 -10.51
N ASN A 79 11.94 -13.52 -11.05
CA ASN A 79 12.51 -12.40 -10.31
C ASN A 79 11.65 -11.16 -10.49
N LEU A 80 11.76 -10.20 -9.56
CA LEU A 80 11.01 -8.94 -9.57
C LEU A 80 12.00 -7.77 -9.72
N ASP A 81 11.95 -7.09 -10.86
CA ASP A 81 12.76 -5.91 -11.17
C ASP A 81 11.97 -4.65 -10.85
N TRP A 82 12.42 -3.90 -9.85
CA TRP A 82 11.66 -2.79 -9.31
C TRP A 82 12.10 -1.42 -9.82
N TYR A 83 11.13 -0.62 -10.23
CA TYR A 83 11.21 0.82 -10.46
C TYR A 83 10.61 1.54 -9.25
N TRP A 84 11.46 2.23 -8.48
CA TRP A 84 11.14 2.85 -7.21
C TRP A 84 10.77 4.32 -7.32
N GLY A 85 10.11 4.87 -6.27
CA GLY A 85 9.93 6.30 -6.07
C GLY A 85 9.13 7.01 -7.16
N GLY A 86 8.23 6.31 -7.84
CA GLY A 86 7.41 6.91 -8.88
C GLY A 86 8.15 7.21 -10.19
N THR A 87 9.31 6.60 -10.44
CA THR A 87 10.05 6.78 -11.72
C THR A 87 9.26 6.33 -12.94
N MET A 88 8.23 5.49 -12.74
CA MET A 88 7.28 5.09 -13.78
C MET A 88 5.97 5.88 -13.76
N GLY A 89 5.92 7.01 -13.05
CA GLY A 89 4.74 7.82 -12.83
C GLY A 89 4.03 7.51 -11.53
N ASP A 90 2.83 8.05 -11.36
CA ASP A 90 1.96 7.74 -10.21
C ASP A 90 1.19 6.41 -10.40
N ASP A 91 0.33 6.06 -9.45
CA ASP A 91 -0.44 4.80 -9.51
C ASP A 91 -1.30 4.68 -10.78
N TYR A 92 -1.84 5.79 -11.30
CA TYR A 92 -2.61 5.78 -12.56
C TYR A 92 -1.71 5.44 -13.75
N ASP A 93 -0.52 6.05 -13.81
CA ASP A 93 0.46 5.80 -14.88
C ASP A 93 0.96 4.36 -14.83
N ILE A 94 1.25 3.85 -13.62
CA ILE A 94 1.69 2.46 -13.40
C ILE A 94 0.59 1.49 -13.83
N LEU A 95 -0.67 1.71 -13.44
CA LEU A 95 -1.81 0.88 -13.85
C LEU A 95 -2.03 0.92 -15.37
N ALA A 96 -1.85 2.09 -16.02
CA ALA A 96 -1.92 2.18 -17.47
C ALA A 96 -0.82 1.34 -18.14
N LYS A 97 0.41 1.39 -17.60
CA LYS A 97 1.55 0.59 -18.09
C LYS A 97 1.38 -0.92 -17.84
N LEU A 98 0.68 -1.31 -16.77
CA LEU A 98 0.28 -2.70 -16.56
C LEU A 98 -0.70 -3.17 -17.62
N ARG A 99 -1.73 -2.37 -17.92
CA ARG A 99 -2.75 -2.74 -18.91
C ARG A 99 -2.19 -2.88 -20.32
N ASN A 100 -1.17 -2.12 -20.68
CA ASN A 100 -0.54 -2.21 -22.01
C ASN A 100 0.70 -3.12 -22.05
N GLY A 101 1.05 -3.81 -20.93
CA GLY A 101 2.14 -4.78 -20.88
C GLY A 101 3.56 -4.21 -20.75
N GLN A 102 3.71 -2.89 -20.60
CA GLN A 102 5.03 -2.26 -20.35
C GLN A 102 5.58 -2.64 -18.98
N LEU A 103 4.70 -2.81 -17.99
CA LEU A 103 5.00 -3.37 -16.68
C LEU A 103 4.22 -4.67 -16.48
N GLN A 104 4.74 -5.57 -15.67
CA GLN A 104 4.10 -6.83 -15.34
C GLN A 104 3.37 -6.79 -14.01
N GLY A 105 3.76 -5.88 -13.12
CA GLY A 105 3.13 -5.73 -11.82
C GLY A 105 3.58 -4.47 -11.08
N GLY A 106 3.20 -4.37 -9.81
CA GLY A 106 3.59 -3.26 -8.95
C GLY A 106 3.11 -3.41 -7.51
N ALA A 107 3.56 -2.48 -6.68
CA ALA A 107 3.03 -2.27 -5.33
C ALA A 107 2.37 -0.89 -5.27
N PHE A 108 1.09 -0.88 -4.90
CA PHE A 108 0.18 0.25 -5.05
C PHE A 108 -0.26 0.80 -3.70
N SER A 109 -0.41 2.12 -3.65
CA SER A 109 -1.03 2.83 -2.53
C SER A 109 -2.53 2.54 -2.42
N GLY A 110 -3.19 2.98 -1.34
CA GLY A 110 -4.64 2.86 -1.19
C GLY A 110 -5.39 3.43 -2.39
N GLN A 111 -4.96 4.57 -2.91
CA GLN A 111 -5.52 5.15 -4.12
C GLN A 111 -5.37 4.22 -5.33
N GLY A 112 -4.17 3.70 -5.57
CA GLY A 112 -3.92 2.78 -6.68
C GLY A 112 -4.73 1.48 -6.55
N VAL A 113 -4.89 1.00 -5.32
CA VAL A 113 -5.73 -0.16 -4.99
C VAL A 113 -7.19 0.09 -5.36
N ILE A 114 -7.77 1.24 -4.98
CA ILE A 114 -9.17 1.59 -5.30
C ILE A 114 -9.36 1.80 -6.81
N VAL A 115 -8.38 2.39 -7.49
CA VAL A 115 -8.44 2.57 -8.95
C VAL A 115 -8.39 1.23 -9.68
N ALA A 116 -7.57 0.29 -9.20
CA ALA A 116 -7.47 -1.07 -9.75
C ALA A 116 -8.70 -1.92 -9.40
N CYS A 117 -9.21 -1.78 -8.18
CA CYS A 117 -10.28 -2.60 -7.61
C CYS A 117 -11.19 -1.70 -6.75
N PRO A 118 -12.21 -1.07 -7.34
CA PRO A 118 -13.10 -0.12 -6.64
C PRO A 118 -13.75 -0.69 -5.39
N GLU A 119 -13.99 -1.99 -5.33
CA GLU A 119 -14.54 -2.68 -4.17
C GLU A 119 -13.70 -2.47 -2.91
N MET A 120 -12.39 -2.25 -3.07
CA MET A 120 -11.48 -1.98 -1.96
C MET A 120 -11.72 -0.64 -1.27
N ALA A 121 -12.50 0.27 -1.85
CA ALA A 121 -12.91 1.51 -1.20
C ALA A 121 -13.62 1.26 0.14
N ILE A 122 -14.25 0.10 0.30
CA ILE A 122 -14.90 -0.30 1.57
C ILE A 122 -13.89 -0.36 2.73
N MET A 123 -12.64 -0.75 2.46
CA MET A 123 -11.59 -0.83 3.48
C MET A 123 -11.00 0.53 3.86
N GLU A 124 -11.19 1.54 3.01
CA GLU A 124 -10.65 2.89 3.18
C GLU A 124 -11.68 3.90 3.69
N LEU A 125 -12.88 3.43 4.03
CA LEU A 125 -13.94 4.30 4.53
C LEU A 125 -13.51 5.06 5.80
N PRO A 126 -13.74 6.38 5.86
CA PRO A 126 -13.30 7.18 6.98
C PRO A 126 -13.97 6.71 8.28
N PHE A 127 -13.16 6.57 9.35
CA PHE A 127 -13.55 6.09 10.66
C PHE A 127 -14.23 4.71 10.69
N LEU A 128 -14.03 3.86 9.69
CA LEU A 128 -14.56 2.50 9.68
C LEU A 128 -13.91 1.65 10.79
N PHE A 129 -12.59 1.69 10.88
CA PHE A 129 -11.79 0.93 11.83
C PHE A 129 -11.29 1.79 12.99
N ASN A 130 -11.30 1.23 14.19
CA ASN A 130 -10.74 1.86 15.39
C ASN A 130 -9.26 1.49 15.59
N ASP A 131 -8.89 0.26 15.24
CA ASP A 131 -7.56 -0.31 15.47
C ASP A 131 -7.19 -1.38 14.44
N TYR A 132 -5.98 -1.91 14.57
CA TYR A 132 -5.45 -2.94 13.67
C TYR A 132 -6.10 -4.31 13.86
N ASP A 133 -6.61 -4.63 15.05
CA ASP A 133 -7.26 -5.90 15.30
C ASP A 133 -8.60 -5.98 14.55
N GLU A 134 -9.33 -4.88 14.46
CA GLU A 134 -10.52 -4.77 13.61
C GLU A 134 -10.18 -4.95 12.13
N VAL A 135 -9.08 -4.35 11.66
CA VAL A 135 -8.58 -4.52 10.27
C VAL A 135 -8.24 -5.98 9.99
N GLU A 136 -7.44 -6.61 10.85
CA GLU A 136 -7.05 -8.02 10.69
C GLU A 136 -8.26 -8.95 10.71
N TYR A 137 -9.24 -8.66 11.58
CA TYR A 137 -10.45 -9.44 11.65
C TYR A 137 -11.25 -9.38 10.34
N VAL A 138 -11.48 -8.17 9.81
CA VAL A 138 -12.20 -7.99 8.54
C VAL A 138 -11.41 -8.61 7.39
N TYR A 139 -10.09 -8.43 7.32
CA TYR A 139 -9.26 -9.09 6.32
C TYR A 139 -9.34 -10.61 6.40
N SER A 140 -9.35 -11.20 7.58
CA SER A 140 -9.49 -12.65 7.74
C SER A 140 -10.78 -13.20 7.11
N LYS A 141 -11.84 -12.41 7.08
CA LYS A 141 -13.15 -12.76 6.50
C LYS A 141 -13.20 -12.50 4.98
N LEU A 142 -12.60 -11.39 4.52
CA LEU A 142 -12.73 -10.93 3.15
C LEU A 142 -11.60 -11.40 2.22
N ARG A 143 -10.45 -11.84 2.74
CA ARG A 143 -9.24 -12.14 1.94
C ARG A 143 -9.50 -12.98 0.67
N PRO A 144 -10.29 -14.09 0.72
CA PRO A 144 -10.58 -14.86 -0.48
C PRO A 144 -11.40 -14.07 -1.51
N ARG A 145 -12.37 -13.28 -1.05
CA ARG A 145 -13.22 -12.44 -1.92
C ARG A 145 -12.44 -11.28 -2.52
N ILE A 146 -11.55 -10.66 -1.75
CA ILE A 146 -10.67 -9.60 -2.26
C ILE A 146 -9.86 -10.11 -3.45
N GLY A 147 -9.27 -11.30 -3.36
CA GLY A 147 -8.57 -11.91 -4.51
C GLY A 147 -9.47 -12.02 -5.76
N GLN A 148 -10.72 -12.46 -5.58
CA GLN A 148 -11.69 -12.57 -6.67
C GLN A 148 -12.07 -11.19 -7.25
N TRP A 149 -12.17 -10.14 -6.43
CA TRP A 149 -12.41 -8.78 -6.92
C TRP A 149 -11.28 -8.32 -7.85
N PHE A 150 -10.03 -8.50 -7.43
CA PHE A 150 -8.87 -8.15 -8.26
C PHE A 150 -8.83 -8.94 -9.56
N GLU A 151 -9.11 -10.25 -9.52
CA GLU A 151 -9.12 -11.09 -10.73
C GLU A 151 -10.18 -10.64 -11.74
N LYS A 152 -11.40 -10.29 -11.28
CA LYS A 152 -12.45 -9.71 -12.13
C LYS A 152 -12.03 -8.39 -12.78
N ARG A 153 -11.12 -7.65 -12.16
CA ARG A 153 -10.58 -6.37 -12.65
C ARG A 153 -9.33 -6.53 -13.52
N GLY A 154 -8.87 -7.78 -13.74
CA GLY A 154 -7.73 -8.07 -14.59
C GLY A 154 -6.38 -8.07 -13.88
N TYR A 155 -6.37 -8.21 -12.57
CA TYR A 155 -5.16 -8.28 -11.75
C TYR A 155 -5.15 -9.52 -10.87
N HIS A 156 -3.99 -10.11 -10.68
CA HIS A 156 -3.76 -11.11 -9.63
C HIS A 156 -3.21 -10.41 -8.38
N LEU A 157 -3.91 -10.54 -7.26
CA LEU A 157 -3.48 -9.99 -5.98
C LEU A 157 -2.39 -10.88 -5.40
N THR A 158 -1.15 -10.43 -5.47
CA THR A 158 -0.03 -11.17 -4.88
C THR A 158 0.08 -10.94 -3.38
N MET A 159 -0.03 -9.69 -2.91
CA MET A 159 0.08 -9.37 -1.48
C MET A 159 -0.96 -8.33 -1.06
N LEU A 160 -1.72 -8.63 -0.01
CA LEU A 160 -2.57 -7.67 0.65
C LEU A 160 -1.82 -7.06 1.84
N THR A 161 -1.52 -5.78 1.75
CA THR A 161 -0.77 -5.06 2.76
C THR A 161 -1.45 -3.72 3.07
N GLU A 162 -0.72 -2.77 3.63
CA GLU A 162 -1.26 -1.48 4.07
C GLU A 162 -0.24 -0.36 3.97
N GLN A 163 -0.74 0.86 3.95
CA GLN A 163 0.07 2.05 4.21
C GLN A 163 0.03 2.46 5.69
N ASP A 164 -1.02 2.14 6.41
CA ASP A 164 -1.33 2.37 7.81
C ASP A 164 -2.64 3.17 7.99
N PHE A 165 -2.93 3.55 9.24
CA PHE A 165 -3.89 4.61 9.51
C PHE A 165 -3.27 5.96 9.16
N ASP A 166 -3.99 6.71 8.35
CA ASP A 166 -3.58 8.04 7.95
C ASP A 166 -3.79 9.06 9.07
N GLN A 167 -2.82 9.97 9.19
CA GLN A 167 -2.85 11.12 10.10
C GLN A 167 -2.99 12.42 9.30
N ILE A 168 -3.34 13.51 9.99
CA ILE A 168 -3.45 14.85 9.40
C ILE A 168 -2.17 15.63 9.72
N TYR A 169 -1.53 16.15 8.69
CA TYR A 169 -0.32 16.97 8.81
C TYR A 169 -0.57 18.40 8.35
N SER A 170 0.02 19.37 9.03
CA SER A 170 -0.12 20.78 8.63
C SER A 170 1.14 21.61 8.91
N THR A 171 1.35 22.65 8.08
CA THR A 171 2.52 23.52 8.14
C THR A 171 2.29 24.77 8.99
N LYS A 172 1.08 25.30 9.08
CA LYS A 172 0.79 26.63 9.62
C LYS A 172 0.18 26.61 11.01
N PHE A 173 -0.85 25.81 11.25
CA PHE A 173 -1.62 25.75 12.49
C PHE A 173 -2.17 24.34 12.71
N PRO A 174 -2.54 23.99 13.96
CA PRO A 174 -3.15 22.70 14.25
C PRO A 174 -4.49 22.55 13.53
N VAL A 175 -4.72 21.43 12.86
CA VAL A 175 -5.98 21.10 12.17
C VAL A 175 -6.72 20.04 12.97
N LYS A 176 -7.91 20.36 13.48
CA LYS A 176 -8.75 19.46 14.26
C LYS A 176 -10.26 19.66 14.08
N MET A 177 -10.71 20.86 13.73
CA MET A 177 -12.13 21.19 13.58
C MET A 177 -12.45 21.62 12.15
N LEU A 178 -13.73 21.56 11.76
CA LEU A 178 -14.18 21.87 10.40
C LEU A 178 -13.70 23.25 9.91
N ASP A 179 -13.64 24.25 10.79
CA ASP A 179 -13.11 25.58 10.45
C ASP A 179 -11.61 25.56 10.18
N ASP A 180 -10.85 24.64 10.81
CA ASP A 180 -9.44 24.46 10.52
C ASP A 180 -9.26 23.84 9.13
N PHE A 181 -10.08 22.84 8.79
CA PHE A 181 -10.08 22.26 7.43
C PHE A 181 -10.45 23.32 6.39
N LYS A 182 -11.50 24.12 6.64
CA LYS A 182 -11.98 25.16 5.73
C LYS A 182 -10.90 26.19 5.35
N ARG A 183 -10.06 26.59 6.30
CA ARG A 183 -9.00 27.56 6.09
C ARG A 183 -7.67 26.96 5.63
N SER A 184 -7.57 25.62 5.56
CA SER A 184 -6.38 24.88 5.12
C SER A 184 -6.46 24.53 3.63
N ARG A 185 -5.33 24.57 2.95
CA ARG A 185 -5.20 24.11 1.58
C ARG A 185 -4.65 22.66 1.61
N PHE A 186 -5.58 21.73 1.65
CA PHE A 186 -5.22 20.32 1.61
C PHE A 186 -4.86 19.87 0.19
N VAL A 187 -3.81 19.09 0.06
CA VAL A 187 -3.59 18.31 -1.15
C VAL A 187 -4.53 17.11 -1.17
N THR A 188 -4.95 16.70 -2.34
CA THR A 188 -5.55 15.38 -2.57
C THR A 188 -4.73 14.62 -3.59
N TRP A 189 -4.64 13.30 -3.41
CA TRP A 189 -3.83 12.41 -4.26
C TRP A 189 -4.64 11.85 -5.43
N TYR A 190 -5.68 12.58 -5.84
CA TYR A 190 -6.60 12.23 -6.92
C TYR A 190 -7.54 11.04 -6.63
N GLY A 191 -7.59 10.55 -5.40
CA GLY A 191 -8.54 9.50 -5.03
C GLY A 191 -9.94 10.06 -4.78
N PRO A 192 -10.99 9.50 -5.40
CA PRO A 192 -12.36 10.04 -5.28
C PRO A 192 -12.90 9.99 -3.86
N LEU A 193 -12.52 8.97 -3.08
CA LEU A 193 -12.94 8.86 -1.68
C LEU A 193 -12.26 9.92 -0.80
N GLU A 194 -10.95 10.13 -1.00
CA GLU A 194 -10.21 11.17 -0.28
C GLU A 194 -10.72 12.56 -0.62
N GLU A 195 -10.92 12.87 -1.90
CA GLU A 195 -11.47 14.15 -2.35
C GLU A 195 -12.82 14.43 -1.69
N LYS A 196 -13.71 13.45 -1.66
CA LYS A 196 -15.02 13.56 -1.01
C LYS A 196 -14.90 13.71 0.50
N THR A 197 -14.01 12.96 1.14
CA THR A 197 -13.74 13.09 2.57
C THR A 197 -13.31 14.50 2.91
N LEU A 198 -12.36 15.07 2.17
CA LEU A 198 -11.89 16.43 2.36
C LEU A 198 -13.00 17.47 2.12
N LYS A 199 -13.82 17.31 1.07
CA LYS A 199 -14.99 18.19 0.82
C LYS A 199 -16.01 18.14 1.96
N ASN A 200 -16.29 16.96 2.51
CA ASN A 200 -17.19 16.80 3.65
C ASN A 200 -16.59 17.40 4.95
N LEU A 201 -15.27 17.49 5.04
CA LEU A 201 -14.55 18.22 6.09
C LEU A 201 -14.41 19.72 5.78
N THR A 202 -15.22 20.24 4.84
CA THR A 202 -15.32 21.66 4.50
C THR A 202 -14.13 22.29 3.79
N THR A 203 -13.10 21.52 3.40
CA THR A 203 -12.00 22.05 2.60
C THR A 203 -12.25 21.87 1.10
N ASN A 204 -11.62 22.72 0.29
CA ASN A 204 -11.55 22.55 -1.15
C ASN A 204 -10.16 21.98 -1.49
N PRO A 205 -10.03 20.67 -1.69
CA PRO A 205 -8.74 20.03 -1.86
C PRO A 205 -8.07 20.42 -3.18
N LEU A 206 -6.75 20.55 -3.14
CA LEU A 206 -5.92 20.83 -4.31
C LEU A 206 -5.48 19.49 -4.94
N PRO A 207 -5.86 19.22 -6.20
CA PRO A 207 -5.40 18.05 -6.91
C PRO A 207 -3.93 18.24 -7.31
N ILE A 208 -3.01 17.59 -6.59
CA ILE A 208 -1.56 17.70 -6.80
C ILE A 208 -0.99 16.28 -6.96
N ARG A 209 -0.18 16.07 -8.00
CA ARG A 209 0.48 14.79 -8.23
C ARG A 209 1.37 14.41 -7.04
N VAL A 210 1.44 13.12 -6.71
CA VAL A 210 2.22 12.62 -5.56
C VAL A 210 3.67 13.12 -5.58
N SER A 211 4.30 13.14 -6.76
CA SER A 211 5.67 13.66 -6.94
C SER A 211 5.85 15.14 -6.64
N GLU A 212 4.77 15.94 -6.66
CA GLU A 212 4.78 17.39 -6.50
C GLU A 212 4.33 17.83 -5.10
N ILE A 213 3.82 16.91 -4.27
CA ILE A 213 3.28 17.25 -2.95
C ILE A 213 4.35 17.88 -2.06
N SER A 214 5.54 17.29 -2.00
CA SER A 214 6.63 17.80 -1.16
C SER A 214 7.04 19.24 -1.55
N SER A 215 7.16 19.54 -2.85
CA SER A 215 7.47 20.89 -3.33
C SER A 215 6.32 21.87 -3.06
N SER A 216 5.07 21.46 -3.26
CA SER A 216 3.88 22.29 -3.00
C SER A 216 3.76 22.70 -1.54
N LEU A 217 4.10 21.81 -0.60
CA LEU A 217 4.13 22.12 0.82
C LEU A 217 5.31 23.05 1.19
N ARG A 218 6.49 22.85 0.58
CA ARG A 218 7.67 23.71 0.81
C ARG A 218 7.47 25.13 0.31
N THR A 219 6.85 25.29 -0.85
CA THR A 219 6.58 26.60 -1.47
C THR A 219 5.31 27.26 -0.93
N GLY A 220 4.56 26.56 -0.08
CA GLY A 220 3.33 27.08 0.50
C GLY A 220 2.15 27.15 -0.47
N VAL A 221 2.18 26.42 -1.59
CA VAL A 221 1.00 26.20 -2.45
C VAL A 221 -0.05 25.42 -1.69
N ALA A 222 0.35 24.41 -0.93
CA ALA A 222 -0.48 23.66 -0.01
C ALA A 222 -0.02 23.85 1.44
N ASP A 223 -0.91 23.58 2.40
CA ASP A 223 -0.65 23.74 3.84
C ASP A 223 -0.78 22.43 4.62
N ALA A 224 -1.50 21.45 4.07
CA ALA A 224 -1.87 20.23 4.80
C ALA A 224 -2.05 19.04 3.87
N PHE A 225 -1.90 17.85 4.44
CA PHE A 225 -2.23 16.58 3.78
C PHE A 225 -2.72 15.54 4.80
N ILE A 226 -3.35 14.49 4.30
CA ILE A 226 -3.68 13.27 5.04
C ILE A 226 -2.81 12.15 4.47
N GLY A 227 -2.16 11.36 5.33
CA GLY A 227 -1.33 10.26 4.87
C GLY A 227 -0.59 9.54 5.99
N PRO A 228 0.16 8.47 5.65
CA PRO A 228 0.90 7.66 6.61
C PRO A 228 2.24 8.29 6.99
N ALA A 229 2.69 8.00 8.21
CA ALA A 229 3.94 8.55 8.75
C ALA A 229 5.19 8.13 7.97
N LEU A 230 5.23 6.89 7.50
CA LEU A 230 6.34 6.39 6.67
C LEU A 230 6.53 7.23 5.40
N TRP A 231 5.43 7.66 4.77
CA TRP A 231 5.51 8.50 3.58
C TRP A 231 5.99 9.91 3.92
N ALA A 232 5.46 10.51 5.01
CA ALA A 232 5.88 11.83 5.48
C ALA A 232 7.38 11.89 5.78
N VAL A 233 7.94 10.82 6.33
CA VAL A 233 9.39 10.71 6.61
C VAL A 233 10.18 10.38 5.34
N GLY A 234 9.75 9.40 4.56
CA GLY A 234 10.44 8.95 3.35
C GLY A 234 10.59 10.03 2.28
N THR A 235 9.63 10.95 2.19
CA THR A 235 9.64 12.11 1.29
C THR A 235 10.15 13.40 1.96
N GLN A 236 10.65 13.30 3.20
CA GLN A 236 11.20 14.41 3.98
C GLN A 236 10.22 15.57 4.25
N MET A 237 8.92 15.34 4.18
CA MET A 237 7.91 16.37 4.44
C MET A 237 7.91 16.82 5.90
N TYR A 238 8.35 15.97 6.84
CA TYR A 238 8.52 16.33 8.25
C TYR A 238 9.39 17.58 8.45
N THR A 239 10.24 17.94 7.49
CA THR A 239 11.09 19.13 7.58
C THR A 239 10.34 20.46 7.45
N VAL A 240 9.12 20.44 6.89
CA VAL A 240 8.26 21.61 6.69
C VAL A 240 6.97 21.55 7.50
N MET A 241 6.55 20.34 7.91
CA MET A 241 5.37 20.15 8.76
C MET A 241 5.65 20.56 10.20
N LYS A 242 4.70 21.24 10.83
CA LYS A 242 4.78 21.69 12.22
C LYS A 242 3.85 20.93 13.16
N TYR A 243 2.77 20.40 12.62
CA TYR A 243 1.71 19.77 13.40
C TYR A 243 1.35 18.40 12.83
N ILE A 244 1.09 17.45 13.71
CA ILE A 244 0.54 16.13 13.41
C ILE A 244 -0.70 15.91 14.28
N ASN A 245 -1.83 15.64 13.66
CA ASN A 245 -3.02 15.16 14.33
C ASN A 245 -3.08 13.63 14.16
N PRO A 246 -2.87 12.85 15.22
CA PRO A 246 -2.78 11.39 15.15
C PRO A 246 -4.16 10.72 15.08
N VAL A 247 -5.25 11.48 14.86
CA VAL A 247 -6.56 10.89 14.66
C VAL A 247 -6.51 9.90 13.49
N ARG A 248 -6.98 8.70 13.74
CA ARG A 248 -7.05 7.63 12.71
C ARG A 248 -8.25 7.90 11.81
N ILE A 249 -8.11 8.90 10.93
CA ILE A 249 -9.22 9.36 10.10
C ILE A 249 -9.68 8.32 9.10
N ARG A 250 -8.74 7.53 8.57
CA ARG A 250 -9.00 6.37 7.71
C ARG A 250 -7.85 5.37 7.80
N TYR A 251 -8.17 4.13 7.51
CA TYR A 251 -7.18 3.10 7.22
C TYR A 251 -6.88 3.13 5.71
N SER A 252 -5.61 3.01 5.34
CA SER A 252 -5.18 3.01 3.93
C SER A 252 -4.62 1.63 3.57
N PRO A 253 -5.36 0.82 2.78
CA PRO A 253 -4.86 -0.45 2.27
C PRO A 253 -3.74 -0.22 1.27
N ALA A 254 -2.95 -1.24 1.01
CA ALA A 254 -1.99 -1.30 -0.08
C ALA A 254 -1.97 -2.72 -0.66
N ALA A 255 -1.54 -2.88 -1.90
CA ALA A 255 -1.48 -4.19 -2.51
C ALA A 255 -0.30 -4.34 -3.47
N GLY A 256 0.32 -5.53 -3.43
CA GLY A 256 1.12 -6.02 -4.54
C GLY A 256 0.22 -6.74 -5.53
N MET A 257 0.36 -6.45 -6.83
CA MET A 257 -0.42 -7.13 -7.85
C MET A 257 0.36 -7.32 -9.15
N ILE A 258 0.00 -8.36 -9.89
CA ILE A 258 0.52 -8.67 -11.24
C ILE A 258 -0.66 -8.64 -12.21
N GLY A 259 -0.45 -8.10 -13.42
CA GLY A 259 -1.46 -8.15 -14.48
C GLY A 259 -1.88 -9.59 -14.78
N ILE A 260 -3.18 -9.86 -14.86
CA ILE A 260 -3.70 -11.24 -14.99
C ILE A 260 -3.20 -11.93 -16.26
N SER A 261 -2.93 -11.18 -17.32
CA SER A 261 -2.34 -11.70 -18.57
C SER A 261 -0.93 -12.25 -18.31
N THR A 262 -0.08 -11.52 -17.61
CA THR A 262 1.25 -11.96 -17.21
C THR A 262 1.18 -13.12 -16.23
N TRP A 263 0.31 -13.03 -15.21
CA TRP A 263 0.14 -14.09 -14.22
C TRP A 263 -0.18 -15.44 -14.84
N LYS A 264 -1.08 -15.46 -15.84
CA LYS A 264 -1.45 -16.69 -16.56
C LYS A 264 -0.31 -17.32 -17.36
N LEU A 265 0.73 -16.56 -17.69
CA LEU A 265 1.92 -17.09 -18.39
C LEU A 265 2.94 -17.73 -17.42
N ILE A 266 2.90 -17.38 -16.14
CA ILE A 266 3.77 -17.97 -15.13
C ILE A 266 3.38 -19.45 -14.94
N PRO A 267 4.34 -20.40 -14.87
CA PRO A 267 4.04 -21.82 -14.64
C PRO A 267 3.18 -22.03 -13.38
N LYS A 268 2.22 -22.94 -13.45
CA LYS A 268 1.23 -23.15 -12.37
C LYS A 268 1.86 -23.47 -11.01
N GLU A 269 2.93 -24.28 -11.02
CA GLU A 269 3.69 -24.56 -9.81
C GLU A 269 4.37 -23.33 -9.22
N CYS A 270 4.85 -22.41 -10.07
CA CYS A 270 5.42 -21.13 -9.61
C CYS A 270 4.32 -20.22 -9.09
N GLN A 271 3.15 -20.14 -9.77
CA GLN A 271 1.99 -19.39 -9.26
C GLN A 271 1.64 -19.84 -7.85
N LYS A 272 1.47 -21.15 -7.66
CA LYS A 272 1.13 -21.72 -6.34
C LYS A 272 2.20 -21.40 -5.30
N ALA A 273 3.46 -21.58 -5.63
CA ALA A 273 4.57 -21.32 -4.71
C ALA A 273 4.68 -19.84 -4.32
N ILE A 274 4.44 -18.92 -5.28
CA ILE A 274 4.39 -17.49 -5.02
C ILE A 274 3.24 -17.17 -4.06
N ASP A 275 2.02 -17.63 -4.35
CA ASP A 275 0.83 -17.36 -3.53
C ASP A 275 1.00 -17.90 -2.11
N GLU A 276 1.46 -19.14 -1.95
CA GLU A 276 1.71 -19.75 -0.64
C GLU A 276 2.75 -18.96 0.17
N TYR A 277 3.86 -18.59 -0.48
CA TYR A 277 4.89 -17.80 0.18
C TYR A 277 4.37 -16.42 0.60
N VAL A 278 3.79 -15.67 -0.32
CA VAL A 278 3.34 -14.30 -0.04
C VAL A 278 2.25 -14.30 1.03
N PHE A 279 1.29 -15.21 0.95
CA PHE A 279 0.26 -15.35 1.97
C PHE A 279 0.86 -15.62 3.36
N SER A 280 1.91 -16.44 3.44
CA SER A 280 2.58 -16.76 4.70
C SER A 280 3.26 -15.55 5.36
N VAL A 281 3.65 -14.54 4.59
CA VAL A 281 4.37 -13.34 5.09
C VAL A 281 3.50 -12.09 5.16
N GLU A 282 2.29 -12.08 4.60
CA GLU A 282 1.41 -10.89 4.56
C GLU A 282 1.23 -10.23 5.93
N ARG A 283 0.91 -11.01 6.96
CA ARG A 283 0.70 -10.49 8.31
C ARG A 283 1.98 -9.90 8.90
N THR A 284 3.10 -10.60 8.74
CA THR A 284 4.41 -10.10 9.20
C THR A 284 4.79 -8.81 8.50
N TYR A 285 4.52 -8.72 7.19
CA TYR A 285 4.76 -7.52 6.41
C TYR A 285 3.96 -6.33 6.96
N ARG A 286 2.63 -6.49 7.17
CA ARG A 286 1.78 -5.45 7.76
C ARG A 286 2.27 -5.02 9.14
N GLN A 287 2.61 -5.98 10.01
CA GLN A 287 3.15 -5.68 11.33
C GLN A 287 4.41 -4.80 11.25
N LYS A 288 5.35 -5.14 10.36
CA LYS A 288 6.58 -4.33 10.15
C LYS A 288 6.26 -2.92 9.62
N VAL A 289 5.24 -2.77 8.77
CA VAL A 289 4.76 -1.46 8.29
C VAL A 289 4.27 -0.63 9.49
N ARG A 290 3.43 -1.19 10.36
CA ARG A 290 2.89 -0.54 11.57
C ARG A 290 4.01 -0.08 12.51
N GLU A 291 4.96 -0.98 12.80
CA GLU A 291 6.14 -0.66 13.62
C GLU A 291 6.98 0.46 12.99
N GLY A 292 7.11 0.46 11.67
CA GLY A 292 7.80 1.52 10.92
C GLY A 292 7.10 2.87 11.05
N ASN A 293 5.78 2.90 10.85
CA ASN A 293 4.97 4.11 11.02
C ASN A 293 5.05 4.66 12.45
N GLU A 294 4.92 3.82 13.46
CA GLU A 294 5.06 4.22 14.86
C GLU A 294 6.44 4.85 15.16
N LYS A 295 7.52 4.24 14.65
CA LYS A 295 8.87 4.80 14.76
C LYS A 295 8.98 6.16 14.08
N CYS A 296 8.36 6.32 12.91
CA CYS A 296 8.33 7.60 12.17
C CYS A 296 7.58 8.69 12.95
N VAL A 297 6.41 8.39 13.53
CA VAL A 297 5.66 9.33 14.37
C VAL A 297 6.50 9.78 15.57
N LYS A 298 7.12 8.83 16.30
CA LYS A 298 8.00 9.14 17.42
C LYS A 298 9.20 10.01 17.00
N ALA A 299 9.79 9.72 15.84
CA ALA A 299 10.91 10.51 15.30
C ALA A 299 10.47 11.94 14.93
N MET A 300 9.29 12.11 14.31
CA MET A 300 8.76 13.43 13.99
C MET A 300 8.52 14.30 15.23
N TYR A 301 8.01 13.73 16.32
CA TYR A 301 7.90 14.45 17.60
C TYR A 301 9.27 14.88 18.14
N LYS A 302 10.28 14.00 18.10
CA LYS A 302 11.64 14.37 18.48
C LYS A 302 12.26 15.46 17.60
N TYR A 303 11.84 15.51 16.35
CA TYR A 303 12.27 16.54 15.39
C TYR A 303 11.59 17.89 15.66
N GLY A 304 10.58 17.95 16.53
CA GLY A 304 9.90 19.18 16.96
C GLY A 304 8.48 19.37 16.43
N MET A 305 7.91 18.39 15.74
CA MET A 305 6.49 18.45 15.37
C MET A 305 5.61 18.41 16.62
N LYS A 306 4.56 19.19 16.58
CA LYS A 306 3.60 19.32 17.70
C LYS A 306 2.40 18.41 17.47
N GLU A 307 2.09 17.61 18.49
CA GLU A 307 0.87 16.79 18.49
C GLU A 307 -0.37 17.65 18.64
N VAL A 308 -1.37 17.39 17.81
CA VAL A 308 -2.70 18.02 17.91
C VAL A 308 -3.63 17.04 18.64
N LYS A 309 -3.87 17.32 19.92
CA LYS A 309 -4.79 16.50 20.74
C LYS A 309 -6.24 16.83 20.42
N MET A 310 -7.06 15.80 20.29
CA MET A 310 -8.50 15.91 20.09
C MET A 310 -9.26 15.25 21.24
N THR A 311 -10.34 15.87 21.63
CA THR A 311 -11.32 15.26 22.54
C THR A 311 -12.22 14.27 21.79
N PRO A 312 -12.86 13.30 22.47
CA PRO A 312 -13.84 12.42 21.84
C PRO A 312 -14.98 13.16 21.14
N ALA A 313 -15.43 14.30 21.72
CA ALA A 313 -16.48 15.13 21.12
C ALA A 313 -16.03 15.77 19.79
N GLU A 314 -14.79 16.27 19.72
CA GLU A 314 -14.22 16.83 18.48
C GLU A 314 -14.08 15.74 17.39
N ILE A 315 -13.63 14.54 17.76
CA ILE A 315 -13.55 13.40 16.83
C ILE A 315 -14.94 13.03 16.29
N GLU A 316 -15.95 13.02 17.15
CA GLU A 316 -17.33 12.69 16.75
C GLU A 316 -17.93 13.71 15.76
N ILE A 317 -17.52 14.99 15.84
CA ILE A 317 -17.93 16.00 14.85
C ILE A 317 -17.35 15.66 13.47
N LEU A 318 -16.05 15.34 13.39
CA LEU A 318 -15.43 14.93 12.12
C LEU A 318 -16.08 13.68 11.57
N LYS A 319 -16.32 12.70 12.44
CA LYS A 319 -16.93 11.41 12.10
C LYS A 319 -18.31 11.61 11.46
N LYS A 320 -19.19 12.39 12.10
CA LYS A 320 -20.53 12.71 11.58
C LYS A 320 -20.48 13.38 10.20
N SER A 321 -19.48 14.23 9.95
CA SER A 321 -19.33 14.91 8.67
C SER A 321 -18.99 13.99 7.52
N VAL A 322 -18.30 12.88 7.76
CA VAL A 322 -17.77 11.99 6.70
C VAL A 322 -18.49 10.64 6.61
N MET A 323 -19.18 10.18 7.66
CA MET A 323 -19.91 8.90 7.62
C MET A 323 -20.94 8.78 6.49
N PRO A 324 -21.64 9.86 6.03
CA PRO A 324 -22.55 9.75 4.89
C PRO A 324 -21.89 9.22 3.60
N LEU A 325 -20.55 9.31 3.49
CA LEU A 325 -19.78 8.79 2.35
C LEU A 325 -19.89 7.28 2.22
N TRP A 326 -20.13 6.56 3.30
CA TRP A 326 -20.26 5.10 3.28
C TRP A 326 -21.40 4.66 2.36
N ASP A 327 -22.57 5.27 2.50
CA ASP A 327 -23.73 5.00 1.63
C ASP A 327 -23.59 5.65 0.25
N GLU A 328 -22.97 6.84 0.16
CA GLU A 328 -22.73 7.51 -1.13
C GLU A 328 -21.85 6.67 -2.05
N PHE A 329 -20.78 6.05 -1.54
CA PHE A 329 -19.88 5.21 -2.33
C PHE A 329 -20.51 3.87 -2.71
N ALA A 330 -21.35 3.29 -1.85
CA ALA A 330 -22.18 2.16 -2.21
C ALA A 330 -23.15 2.51 -3.35
N ALA A 331 -23.85 3.65 -3.26
CA ALA A 331 -24.76 4.14 -4.29
C ALA A 331 -24.06 4.41 -5.64
N LYS A 332 -22.78 4.79 -5.61
CA LYS A 332 -21.93 4.99 -6.80
C LYS A 332 -21.39 3.68 -7.39
N GLY A 333 -21.64 2.53 -6.75
CA GLY A 333 -21.25 1.21 -7.24
C GLY A 333 -19.78 0.86 -7.02
N TYR A 334 -19.10 1.49 -6.05
CA TYR A 334 -17.76 1.07 -5.63
C TYR A 334 -17.81 -0.31 -4.99
N TYR A 335 -18.77 -0.51 -4.11
CA TYR A 335 -19.14 -1.77 -3.48
C TYR A 335 -20.66 -1.79 -3.31
N SER A 336 -21.24 -2.95 -3.08
CA SER A 336 -22.68 -3.07 -2.84
C SER A 336 -23.07 -2.68 -1.41
N LYS A 337 -24.32 -2.26 -1.22
CA LYS A 337 -24.87 -2.02 0.12
C LYS A 337 -24.81 -3.29 0.99
N ALA A 338 -24.99 -4.47 0.38
CA ALA A 338 -24.88 -5.75 1.09
C ALA A 338 -23.46 -5.99 1.61
N GLU A 339 -22.43 -5.68 0.83
CA GLU A 339 -21.03 -5.77 1.27
C GLU A 339 -20.71 -4.79 2.39
N LEU A 340 -21.25 -3.57 2.33
CA LEU A 340 -21.10 -2.60 3.43
C LEU A 340 -21.73 -3.13 4.73
N GLU A 341 -22.95 -3.62 4.67
CA GLU A 341 -23.61 -4.18 5.86
C GLU A 341 -22.92 -5.44 6.39
N GLU A 342 -22.37 -6.26 5.51
CA GLU A 342 -21.54 -7.42 5.89
C GLU A 342 -20.28 -6.99 6.67
N VAL A 343 -19.53 -5.98 6.18
CA VAL A 343 -18.36 -5.46 6.89
C VAL A 343 -18.74 -4.84 8.23
N LYS A 344 -19.84 -4.09 8.29
CA LYS A 344 -20.38 -3.57 9.55
C LYS A 344 -20.73 -4.70 10.51
N GLY A 345 -21.30 -5.81 9.99
CA GLY A 345 -21.61 -7.01 10.76
C GLY A 345 -20.36 -7.66 11.36
N TYR A 346 -19.29 -7.81 10.58
CA TYR A 346 -18.01 -8.31 11.10
C TYR A 346 -17.44 -7.42 12.20
N LEU A 347 -17.50 -6.11 12.02
CA LEU A 347 -17.03 -5.16 13.03
C LEU A 347 -17.90 -5.21 14.30
N ALA A 348 -19.23 -5.33 14.16
CA ALA A 348 -20.13 -5.48 15.31
C ALA A 348 -19.86 -6.79 16.08
N GLU A 349 -19.64 -7.90 15.36
CA GLU A 349 -19.27 -9.18 15.95
C GLU A 349 -17.95 -9.08 16.72
N PHE A 350 -16.91 -8.49 16.10
CA PHE A 350 -15.61 -8.32 16.74
C PHE A 350 -15.71 -7.46 17.99
N ARG A 351 -16.32 -6.28 17.88
CA ARG A 351 -16.54 -5.33 18.99
C ARG A 351 -17.38 -5.93 20.12
N GLY A 352 -18.37 -6.75 19.77
CA GLY A 352 -19.20 -7.46 20.76
C GLY A 352 -18.41 -8.47 21.60
N LYS A 353 -17.46 -9.19 20.97
CA LYS A 353 -16.59 -10.16 21.65
C LYS A 353 -15.48 -9.51 22.49
N HIS A 354 -15.10 -8.28 22.19
CA HIS A 354 -14.00 -7.57 22.83
C HIS A 354 -14.47 -6.33 23.64
N LYS A 355 -15.77 -6.23 23.93
CA LYS A 355 -16.27 -5.24 24.90
C LYS A 355 -15.65 -5.56 26.27
N LYS A 356 -14.71 -4.69 26.68
CA LYS A 356 -14.23 -4.62 28.07
C LYS A 356 -15.17 -3.77 28.91
#